data_6ce8a8f32bdde837541eb6dd6936dfd4
#
_entry.id   6ce8a8f32bdde837541eb6dd6936dfd4
#
_cell.length_a   1.000
_cell.length_b   1.000
_cell.length_c   1.000
_cell.angle_alpha   90.00
_cell.angle_beta   90.00
_cell.angle_gamma   90.00
#
_symmetry.space_group_name_H-M   'P 1'
#
loop_
_entity.id
_entity.type
_entity.pdbx_description
1 polymer ?
#
loop_
_entity_poly.entity_id
_entity_poly.type
_entity_poly.pdbx_seq_one_letter_code
_entity_poly.pdbx_strand_id
1 'polypeptide(L)'
;MGAKRVLVLGATGAMGQYLVPILADMGHDVTAVALDQKSSDRPNVHYIAVKNAKEMTEYARLLGGKYDGIVDFLIYPTGELPWTVPNAAASTGHYIYLSTYRIYANEEVPIKETSPRLIDASPDVILRNSDDYCIYKARGENILRSLPSRNWTIVRPAITYSFMRYQLTTLEAFLTVARAFAGKQVAVPVQARDCQA
;
A
#
# COMPACT_ATOMS: atom_id res chain seq x y z
N MET A 1 3.45 4.38 -26.04
CA MET A 1 3.25 5.44 -25.02
C MET A 1 4.62 6.05 -24.71
N GLY A 2 4.74 7.40 -24.55
CA GLY A 2 6.02 8.01 -24.20
C GLY A 2 6.49 7.66 -22.79
N ALA A 3 7.79 7.80 -22.52
CA ALA A 3 8.38 7.64 -21.20
C ALA A 3 7.70 8.60 -20.19
N LYS A 4 7.46 8.10 -18.99
CA LYS A 4 6.84 8.83 -17.87
C LYS A 4 7.79 8.90 -16.69
N ARG A 5 7.71 9.98 -15.92
CA ARG A 5 8.42 10.13 -14.65
C ARG A 5 7.53 9.61 -13.52
N VAL A 6 7.98 8.57 -12.84
CA VAL A 6 7.21 7.90 -11.80
C VAL A 6 7.94 7.91 -10.47
N LEU A 7 7.27 8.39 -9.43
CA LEU A 7 7.74 8.26 -8.04
C LEU A 7 7.13 7.00 -7.42
N VAL A 8 7.97 6.16 -6.84
CA VAL A 8 7.54 4.98 -6.08
C VAL A 8 7.97 5.15 -4.62
N LEU A 9 7.02 5.40 -3.74
CA LEU A 9 7.24 5.48 -2.30
C LEU A 9 7.15 4.06 -1.69
N GLY A 10 8.18 3.64 -0.94
CA GLY A 10 8.28 2.26 -0.44
C GLY A 10 8.80 1.27 -1.49
N ALA A 11 9.70 1.71 -2.34
CA ALA A 11 10.20 1.00 -3.52
C ALA A 11 10.90 -0.34 -3.25
N THR A 12 11.42 -0.57 -2.04
CA THR A 12 12.09 -1.82 -1.65
C THR A 12 11.21 -2.77 -0.84
N GLY A 13 9.96 -2.37 -0.57
CA GLY A 13 8.98 -3.23 0.10
C GLY A 13 8.50 -4.41 -0.77
N ALA A 14 7.62 -5.24 -0.19
CA ALA A 14 7.13 -6.48 -0.81
C ALA A 14 6.58 -6.31 -2.23
N MET A 15 5.94 -5.20 -2.53
CA MET A 15 5.40 -4.89 -3.86
C MET A 15 6.33 -4.00 -4.68
N GLY A 16 6.96 -2.99 -4.04
CA GLY A 16 7.81 -2.02 -4.73
C GLY A 16 8.99 -2.66 -5.44
N GLN A 17 9.61 -3.68 -4.84
CA GLN A 17 10.74 -4.41 -5.43
C GLN A 17 10.41 -5.07 -6.79
N TYR A 18 9.15 -5.38 -7.03
CA TYR A 18 8.69 -5.92 -8.33
C TYR A 18 8.20 -4.82 -9.27
N LEU A 19 7.56 -3.78 -8.74
CA LEU A 19 7.02 -2.70 -9.56
C LEU A 19 8.13 -1.87 -10.21
N VAL A 20 9.18 -1.51 -9.46
CA VAL A 20 10.27 -0.66 -9.95
C VAL A 20 10.93 -1.22 -11.22
N PRO A 21 11.38 -2.49 -11.28
CA PRO A 21 11.94 -3.04 -12.50
C PRO A 21 10.93 -3.12 -13.65
N ILE A 22 9.66 -3.42 -13.39
CA ILE A 22 8.62 -3.45 -14.42
C ILE A 22 8.43 -2.08 -15.05
N LEU A 23 8.33 -1.01 -14.25
CA LEU A 23 8.21 0.35 -14.77
C LEU A 23 9.44 0.76 -15.61
N ALA A 24 10.64 0.36 -15.15
CA ALA A 24 11.87 0.62 -15.87
C ALA A 24 11.93 -0.13 -17.20
N ASP A 25 11.49 -1.39 -17.25
CA ASP A 25 11.41 -2.19 -18.49
C ASP A 25 10.39 -1.63 -19.48
N MET A 26 9.36 -0.96 -18.99
CA MET A 26 8.39 -0.21 -19.80
C MET A 26 8.96 1.12 -20.34
N GLY A 27 10.19 1.47 -19.97
CA GLY A 27 10.88 2.69 -20.42
C GLY A 27 10.54 3.94 -19.62
N HIS A 28 9.98 3.79 -18.42
CA HIS A 28 9.70 4.92 -17.54
C HIS A 28 10.94 5.33 -16.74
N ASP A 29 11.03 6.60 -16.38
CA ASP A 29 12.04 7.15 -15.47
C ASP A 29 11.52 7.05 -14.03
N VAL A 30 12.17 6.21 -13.21
CA VAL A 30 11.64 5.81 -11.90
C VAL A 30 12.48 6.40 -10.78
N THR A 31 11.90 7.28 -9.99
CA THR A 31 12.43 7.70 -8.69
C THR A 31 11.92 6.74 -7.61
N ALA A 32 12.82 5.94 -7.05
CA ALA A 32 12.52 4.85 -6.12
C ALA A 32 12.92 5.23 -4.69
N VAL A 33 11.95 5.55 -3.83
CA VAL A 33 12.21 5.92 -2.43
C VAL A 33 12.23 4.69 -1.53
N ALA A 34 13.32 4.52 -0.79
CA ALA A 34 13.59 3.41 0.09
C ALA A 34 14.13 3.88 1.45
N LEU A 35 14.10 3.00 2.46
CA LEU A 35 14.72 3.28 3.77
C LEU A 35 16.24 3.22 3.70
N ASP A 36 16.76 2.26 2.95
CA ASP A 36 18.19 1.98 2.84
C ASP A 36 18.76 2.46 1.52
N GLN A 37 20.07 2.74 1.53
CA GLN A 37 20.82 3.05 0.32
C GLN A 37 20.80 1.85 -0.62
N LYS A 38 20.38 2.07 -1.86
CA LYS A 38 20.36 1.07 -2.92
C LYS A 38 20.85 1.70 -4.23
N SER A 39 21.47 0.89 -5.06
CA SER A 39 21.84 1.25 -6.44
C SER A 39 21.05 0.41 -7.43
N SER A 40 21.05 0.83 -8.69
CA SER A 40 20.47 0.11 -9.81
C SER A 40 21.43 0.12 -10.98
N ASP A 41 21.54 -1.00 -11.70
CA ASP A 41 22.26 -1.09 -12.97
C ASP A 41 21.44 -0.51 -14.14
N ARG A 42 20.17 -0.15 -13.90
CA ARG A 42 19.27 0.44 -14.87
C ARG A 42 19.43 1.96 -14.88
N PRO A 43 19.75 2.60 -16.00
CA PRO A 43 20.01 4.03 -16.06
C PRO A 43 18.77 4.90 -15.78
N ASN A 44 17.58 4.32 -15.92
CA ASN A 44 16.29 4.97 -15.68
C ASN A 44 15.68 4.65 -14.30
N VAL A 45 16.48 4.14 -13.33
CA VAL A 45 16.04 3.88 -11.95
C VAL A 45 16.96 4.62 -10.99
N HIS A 46 16.40 5.56 -10.25
CA HIS A 46 17.09 6.44 -9.31
C HIS A 46 16.61 6.18 -7.88
N TYR A 47 17.42 5.47 -7.08
CA TYR A 47 17.10 5.24 -5.66
C TYR A 47 17.44 6.46 -4.82
N ILE A 48 16.53 6.81 -3.92
CA ILE A 48 16.71 7.84 -2.89
C ILE A 48 16.49 7.18 -1.54
N ALA A 49 17.53 7.19 -0.70
CA ALA A 49 17.42 6.69 0.67
C ALA A 49 16.84 7.77 1.57
N VAL A 50 15.72 7.47 2.23
CA VAL A 50 15.04 8.38 3.14
C VAL A 50 14.55 7.60 4.36
N LYS A 51 15.11 7.92 5.54
CA LYS A 51 14.78 7.23 6.80
C LYS A 51 13.32 7.42 7.23
N ASN A 52 12.77 8.61 6.98
CA ASN A 52 11.37 8.92 7.29
C ASN A 52 10.74 9.72 6.15
N ALA A 53 10.30 9.02 5.12
CA ALA A 53 9.64 9.62 3.96
C ALA A 53 8.28 10.26 4.28
N LYS A 54 7.74 10.06 5.49
CA LYS A 54 6.47 10.63 5.95
C LYS A 54 6.65 11.91 6.78
N GLU A 55 7.88 12.27 7.11
CA GLU A 55 8.16 13.56 7.73
C GLU A 55 7.76 14.67 6.74
N MET A 56 7.05 15.70 7.22
CA MET A 56 6.35 16.67 6.38
C MET A 56 7.27 17.38 5.37
N THR A 57 8.43 17.83 5.82
CA THR A 57 9.41 18.53 4.99
C THR A 57 9.98 17.59 3.91
N GLU A 58 10.32 16.37 4.32
CA GLU A 58 10.87 15.38 3.43
C GLU A 58 9.83 14.89 2.41
N TYR A 59 8.59 14.66 2.86
CA TYR A 59 7.49 14.29 1.97
C TYR A 59 7.23 15.38 0.92
N ALA A 60 7.16 16.65 1.34
CA ALA A 60 6.99 17.78 0.42
C ALA A 60 8.15 17.87 -0.58
N ARG A 61 9.38 17.64 -0.14
CA ARG A 61 10.57 17.60 -1.02
C ARG A 61 10.46 16.49 -2.07
N LEU A 62 10.04 15.30 -1.66
CA LEU A 62 9.85 14.17 -2.57
C LEU A 62 8.76 14.46 -3.61
N LEU A 63 7.64 15.05 -3.19
CA LEU A 63 6.53 15.40 -4.09
C LEU A 63 6.89 16.51 -5.09
N GLY A 64 7.88 17.36 -4.78
CA GLY A 64 8.33 18.47 -5.66
C GLY A 64 8.94 18.06 -7.00
N GLY A 65 9.15 16.77 -7.25
CA GLY A 65 9.83 16.23 -8.43
C GLY A 65 9.07 16.31 -9.75
N LYS A 66 7.84 16.82 -9.81
CA LYS A 66 7.00 16.93 -11.03
C LYS A 66 6.82 15.58 -11.72
N TYR A 67 6.19 14.64 -11.07
CA TYR A 67 5.95 13.28 -11.59
C TYR A 67 4.67 13.20 -12.42
N ASP A 68 4.68 12.38 -13.46
CA ASP A 68 3.48 11.98 -14.20
C ASP A 68 2.63 11.02 -13.38
N GLY A 69 3.27 10.17 -12.56
CA GLY A 69 2.62 9.23 -11.68
C GLY A 69 3.32 9.09 -10.33
N ILE A 70 2.54 8.90 -9.27
CA ILE A 70 3.02 8.54 -7.94
C ILE A 70 2.36 7.24 -7.51
N VAL A 71 3.18 6.23 -7.15
CA VAL A 71 2.70 4.98 -6.54
C VAL A 71 3.12 4.95 -5.08
N ASP A 72 2.14 4.89 -4.19
CA ASP A 72 2.37 5.07 -2.75
C ASP A 72 2.08 3.78 -1.98
N PHE A 73 3.16 3.11 -1.57
CA PHE A 73 3.11 1.92 -0.71
C PHE A 73 3.32 2.23 0.78
N LEU A 74 3.39 3.50 1.16
CA LEU A 74 3.56 3.88 2.55
C LEU A 74 2.27 3.66 3.36
N ILE A 75 2.45 3.59 4.65
CA ILE A 75 1.37 3.43 5.62
C ILE A 75 1.24 4.72 6.41
N TYR A 76 0.05 5.31 6.41
CA TYR A 76 -0.27 6.54 7.11
C TYR A 76 -1.35 6.26 8.16
N PRO A 77 -1.10 6.49 9.46
CA PRO A 77 -2.18 6.50 10.45
C PRO A 77 -3.15 7.64 10.17
N THR A 78 -4.34 7.58 10.77
CA THR A 78 -5.44 8.52 10.50
C THR A 78 -5.00 9.99 10.58
N GLY A 79 -4.15 10.35 11.57
CA GLY A 79 -3.70 11.73 11.73
C GLY A 79 -2.81 12.27 10.60
N GLU A 80 -2.16 11.41 9.84
CA GLU A 80 -1.29 11.81 8.72
C GLU A 80 -2.06 11.92 7.39
N LEU A 81 -3.19 11.24 7.25
CA LEU A 81 -3.96 11.16 6.00
C LEU A 81 -4.45 12.52 5.47
N PRO A 82 -4.93 13.47 6.30
CA PRO A 82 -5.48 14.73 5.81
C PRO A 82 -4.47 15.61 5.06
N TRP A 83 -3.18 15.43 5.31
CA TRP A 83 -2.15 16.19 4.61
C TRP A 83 -1.36 15.35 3.61
N THR A 84 -1.16 14.05 3.81
CA THR A 84 -0.40 13.20 2.88
C THR A 84 -1.18 12.94 1.59
N VAL A 85 -2.40 12.47 1.69
CA VAL A 85 -3.19 12.02 0.54
C VAL A 85 -3.55 13.16 -0.42
N PRO A 86 -4.07 14.33 0.04
CA PRO A 86 -4.36 15.44 -0.85
C PRO A 86 -3.12 16.02 -1.53
N ASN A 87 -2.00 16.14 -0.79
CA ASN A 87 -0.77 16.67 -1.35
C ASN A 87 -0.17 15.74 -2.41
N ALA A 88 -0.18 14.42 -2.18
CA ALA A 88 0.25 13.45 -3.19
C ALA A 88 -0.61 13.55 -4.45
N ALA A 89 -1.92 13.57 -4.32
CA ALA A 89 -2.83 13.68 -5.47
C ALA A 89 -2.65 15.00 -6.23
N ALA A 90 -2.41 16.11 -5.52
CA ALA A 90 -2.19 17.42 -6.14
C ALA A 90 -0.82 17.55 -6.85
N SER A 91 0.17 16.72 -6.49
CA SER A 91 1.55 16.83 -6.97
C SER A 91 1.86 15.99 -8.20
N THR A 92 0.89 15.32 -8.78
CA THR A 92 1.12 14.39 -9.89
C THR A 92 -0.01 14.37 -10.91
N GLY A 93 0.30 13.92 -12.12
CA GLY A 93 -0.71 13.62 -13.14
C GLY A 93 -1.63 12.47 -12.74
N HIS A 94 -1.13 11.45 -12.03
CA HIS A 94 -1.93 10.33 -11.52
C HIS A 94 -1.36 9.76 -10.22
N TYR A 95 -2.20 9.65 -9.19
CA TYR A 95 -1.85 9.10 -7.89
C TYR A 95 -2.44 7.70 -7.69
N ILE A 96 -1.61 6.74 -7.35
CA ILE A 96 -2.03 5.37 -7.03
C ILE A 96 -1.89 5.17 -5.52
N TYR A 97 -3.04 5.07 -4.85
CA TYR A 97 -3.16 4.85 -3.41
C TYR A 97 -3.34 3.37 -3.11
N LEU A 98 -2.45 2.81 -2.28
CA LEU A 98 -2.57 1.44 -1.83
C LEU A 98 -3.51 1.35 -0.64
N SER A 99 -4.73 0.87 -0.88
CA SER A 99 -5.69 0.44 0.12
C SER A 99 -5.49 -1.06 0.43
N THR A 100 -6.53 -1.77 0.77
CA THR A 100 -6.51 -3.19 1.11
C THR A 100 -7.91 -3.80 0.92
N TYR A 101 -7.99 -5.09 0.56
CA TYR A 101 -9.25 -5.83 0.57
C TYR A 101 -9.85 -5.94 1.98
N ARG A 102 -9.03 -5.85 3.03
CA ARG A 102 -9.47 -5.93 4.44
C ARG A 102 -10.40 -4.81 4.88
N ILE A 103 -10.64 -3.81 4.05
CA ILE A 103 -11.65 -2.79 4.35
C ILE A 103 -13.08 -3.31 4.24
N TYR A 104 -13.31 -4.42 3.54
CA TYR A 104 -14.66 -4.96 3.32
C TYR A 104 -15.23 -5.66 4.56
N ALA A 105 -16.55 -5.56 4.74
CA ALA A 105 -17.26 -6.08 5.90
C ALA A 105 -17.58 -7.59 5.83
N ASN A 106 -17.17 -8.29 4.78
CA ASN A 106 -17.44 -9.72 4.58
C ASN A 106 -18.94 -10.11 4.65
N GLU A 107 -19.81 -9.21 4.19
CA GLU A 107 -21.27 -9.43 4.17
C GLU A 107 -21.77 -9.98 2.83
N GLU A 108 -20.89 -10.00 1.82
CA GLU A 108 -21.21 -10.38 0.45
C GLU A 108 -20.18 -11.35 -0.11
N VAL A 109 -20.65 -12.40 -0.79
CA VAL A 109 -19.82 -13.43 -1.43
C VAL A 109 -20.29 -13.64 -2.88
N PRO A 110 -19.42 -13.47 -3.89
CA PRO A 110 -18.06 -12.93 -3.81
C PRO A 110 -18.03 -11.44 -3.47
N ILE A 111 -16.94 -10.99 -2.85
CA ILE A 111 -16.68 -9.57 -2.60
C ILE A 111 -16.50 -8.84 -3.94
N LYS A 112 -17.11 -7.66 -4.06
CA LYS A 112 -17.03 -6.74 -5.21
C LYS A 112 -16.44 -5.40 -4.78
N GLU A 113 -16.05 -4.57 -5.73
CA GLU A 113 -15.56 -3.21 -5.43
C GLU A 113 -16.58 -2.34 -4.71
N THR A 114 -17.86 -2.62 -4.88
CA THR A 114 -19.00 -1.93 -4.26
C THR A 114 -19.48 -2.54 -2.96
N SER A 115 -18.90 -3.68 -2.53
CA SER A 115 -19.31 -4.35 -1.30
C SER A 115 -19.14 -3.46 -0.07
N PRO A 116 -19.98 -3.63 0.97
CA PRO A 116 -19.93 -2.83 2.19
C PRO A 116 -18.55 -2.84 2.84
N ARG A 117 -18.09 -1.68 3.32
CA ARG A 117 -16.80 -1.55 4.03
C ARG A 117 -17.04 -1.56 5.53
N LEU A 118 -16.06 -2.07 6.29
CA LEU A 118 -16.11 -2.11 7.76
C LEU A 118 -16.35 -0.75 8.40
N ILE A 119 -15.76 0.32 7.84
CA ILE A 119 -15.94 1.68 8.36
C ILE A 119 -17.40 2.16 8.26
N ASP A 120 -18.14 1.67 7.27
CA ASP A 120 -19.52 2.07 7.00
C ASP A 120 -20.54 1.12 7.64
N ALA A 121 -20.29 -0.19 7.61
CA ALA A 121 -21.27 -1.23 7.91
C ALA A 121 -21.05 -1.94 9.26
N SER A 122 -19.82 -1.93 9.82
CA SER A 122 -19.58 -2.66 11.07
C SER A 122 -20.44 -2.14 12.23
N PRO A 123 -21.11 -3.03 12.99
CA PRO A 123 -21.81 -2.65 14.22
C PRO A 123 -20.83 -2.27 15.35
N ASP A 124 -19.57 -2.67 15.25
CA ASP A 124 -18.55 -2.38 16.25
C ASP A 124 -18.08 -0.91 16.14
N VAL A 125 -18.63 -0.06 17.02
CA VAL A 125 -18.30 1.36 17.11
C VAL A 125 -16.86 1.57 17.53
N ILE A 126 -16.28 0.69 18.36
CA ILE A 126 -14.89 0.79 18.82
C ILE A 126 -13.96 0.58 17.61
N LEU A 127 -14.20 -0.46 16.82
CA LEU A 127 -13.46 -0.70 15.60
C LEU A 127 -13.55 0.50 14.64
N ARG A 128 -14.76 0.99 14.35
CA ARG A 128 -14.95 2.13 13.43
C ARG A 128 -14.24 3.41 13.85
N ASN A 129 -14.07 3.61 15.15
CA ASN A 129 -13.37 4.77 15.71
C ASN A 129 -11.89 4.52 15.99
N SER A 130 -11.41 3.30 15.81
CA SER A 130 -10.01 2.93 16.02
C SER A 130 -9.11 3.44 14.90
N ASP A 131 -7.79 3.29 15.11
CA ASP A 131 -6.79 3.45 14.06
C ASP A 131 -6.31 2.06 13.55
N ASP A 132 -7.24 1.09 13.46
CA ASP A 132 -6.94 -0.21 12.86
C ASP A 132 -6.56 -0.05 11.38
N TYR A 133 -5.74 -0.98 10.91
CA TYR A 133 -5.20 -0.96 9.54
C TYR A 133 -6.30 -0.82 8.48
N CYS A 134 -7.39 -1.58 8.58
CA CYS A 134 -8.48 -1.52 7.61
C CYS A 134 -9.25 -0.19 7.71
N ILE A 135 -9.35 0.39 8.89
CA ILE A 135 -10.11 1.63 9.13
C ILE A 135 -9.35 2.85 8.58
N TYR A 136 -8.06 3.02 8.90
CA TYR A 136 -7.35 4.18 8.34
C TYR A 136 -7.15 4.06 6.83
N LYS A 137 -7.03 2.85 6.27
CA LYS A 137 -7.01 2.67 4.80
C LYS A 137 -8.33 3.12 4.17
N ALA A 138 -9.47 2.78 4.76
CA ALA A 138 -10.78 3.24 4.31
C ALA A 138 -10.96 4.77 4.45
N ARG A 139 -10.41 5.39 5.52
CA ARG A 139 -10.40 6.85 5.67
C ARG A 139 -9.59 7.54 4.57
N GLY A 140 -8.45 6.99 4.18
CA GLY A 140 -7.68 7.49 3.04
C GLY A 140 -8.46 7.45 1.74
N GLU A 141 -9.23 6.38 1.50
CA GLU A 141 -10.16 6.31 0.36
C GLU A 141 -11.24 7.40 0.43
N ASN A 142 -11.79 7.67 1.62
CA ASN A 142 -12.80 8.72 1.79
C ASN A 142 -12.23 10.10 1.44
N ILE A 143 -11.00 10.38 1.87
CA ILE A 143 -10.31 11.62 1.52
C ILE A 143 -10.17 11.73 -0.01
N LEU A 144 -9.65 10.70 -0.68
CA LEU A 144 -9.53 10.70 -2.15
C LEU A 144 -10.86 10.94 -2.84
N ARG A 145 -11.92 10.26 -2.38
CA ARG A 145 -13.28 10.43 -2.95
C ARG A 145 -13.85 11.82 -2.75
N SER A 146 -13.42 12.54 -1.71
CA SER A 146 -13.84 13.91 -1.44
C SER A 146 -13.08 14.97 -2.25
N LEU A 147 -11.94 14.61 -2.86
CA LEU A 147 -11.17 15.55 -3.67
C LEU A 147 -11.94 15.95 -4.94
N PRO A 148 -11.81 17.20 -5.37
CA PRO A 148 -12.41 17.65 -6.64
C PRO A 148 -11.75 16.99 -7.86
N SER A 149 -10.45 16.67 -7.76
CA SER A 149 -9.71 15.98 -8.82
C SER A 149 -10.04 14.49 -8.85
N ARG A 150 -9.93 13.88 -10.03
CA ARG A 150 -10.12 12.43 -10.25
C ARG A 150 -8.87 11.77 -10.85
N ASN A 151 -7.72 12.36 -10.63
CA ASN A 151 -6.42 11.86 -11.07
C ASN A 151 -5.83 10.82 -10.12
N TRP A 152 -6.64 9.92 -9.60
CA TRP A 152 -6.19 8.89 -8.68
C TRP A 152 -6.85 7.53 -8.94
N THR A 153 -6.18 6.48 -8.51
CA THR A 153 -6.68 5.11 -8.47
C THR A 153 -6.47 4.53 -7.09
N ILE A 154 -7.49 3.89 -6.54
CA ILE A 154 -7.42 3.11 -5.30
C ILE A 154 -7.18 1.66 -5.69
N VAL A 155 -6.09 1.07 -5.20
CA VAL A 155 -5.79 -0.36 -5.39
C VAL A 155 -6.01 -1.10 -4.08
N ARG A 156 -6.85 -2.12 -4.08
CA ARG A 156 -7.19 -2.96 -2.93
C ARG A 156 -6.64 -4.38 -3.15
N PRO A 157 -5.35 -4.61 -2.90
CA PRO A 157 -4.80 -5.95 -3.09
C PRO A 157 -5.39 -6.92 -2.08
N ALA A 158 -5.59 -8.15 -2.52
CA ALA A 158 -5.78 -9.30 -1.65
C ALA A 158 -4.46 -9.65 -0.93
N ILE A 159 -4.40 -10.80 -0.24
CA ILE A 159 -3.16 -11.24 0.40
C ILE A 159 -2.07 -11.37 -0.68
N THR A 160 -1.02 -10.58 -0.51
CA THR A 160 0.16 -10.63 -1.39
C THR A 160 1.18 -11.58 -0.82
N TYR A 161 1.79 -12.38 -1.67
CA TYR A 161 2.93 -13.21 -1.29
C TYR A 161 4.11 -12.93 -2.22
N SER A 162 5.30 -13.04 -1.67
CA SER A 162 6.54 -12.82 -2.42
C SER A 162 7.73 -13.45 -1.69
N PHE A 163 8.91 -13.38 -2.28
CA PHE A 163 10.16 -13.82 -1.63
C PHE A 163 10.38 -13.19 -0.24
N MET A 164 9.94 -11.93 -0.05
CA MET A 164 10.04 -11.23 1.25
C MET A 164 8.77 -11.35 2.11
N ARG A 165 7.74 -12.01 1.61
CA ARG A 165 6.45 -12.10 2.30
C ARG A 165 5.78 -13.42 2.03
N TYR A 166 6.14 -14.40 2.84
CA TYR A 166 5.44 -15.69 2.87
C TYR A 166 4.31 -15.60 3.89
N GLN A 167 3.09 -15.61 3.41
CA GLN A 167 1.90 -15.70 4.26
C GLN A 167 1.15 -16.97 3.93
N LEU A 168 0.78 -17.73 4.94
CA LEU A 168 -0.19 -18.80 4.83
C LEU A 168 -1.48 -18.28 5.46
N THR A 169 -2.49 -18.01 4.65
CA THR A 169 -3.70 -17.28 5.09
C THR A 169 -3.33 -15.90 5.64
N THR A 170 -3.72 -15.58 6.88
CA THR A 170 -3.38 -14.32 7.57
C THR A 170 -2.15 -14.42 8.46
N LEU A 171 -1.47 -15.58 8.51
CA LEU A 171 -0.33 -15.81 9.38
C LEU A 171 0.99 -15.45 8.69
N GLU A 172 1.78 -14.61 9.35
CA GLU A 172 3.10 -14.20 8.86
C GLU A 172 4.10 -15.38 8.84
N ALA A 173 5.11 -15.26 8.01
CA ALA A 173 6.09 -16.33 7.73
C ALA A 173 6.77 -16.90 9.00
N PHE A 174 7.07 -16.07 10.00
CA PHE A 174 7.73 -16.55 11.21
C PHE A 174 6.79 -17.42 12.07
N LEU A 175 5.47 -17.23 11.97
CA LEU A 175 4.48 -18.05 12.67
C LEU A 175 4.19 -19.37 11.94
N THR A 176 4.46 -19.44 10.65
CA THR A 176 4.18 -20.61 9.82
C THR A 176 5.46 -21.29 9.35
N VAL A 177 6.19 -20.66 8.44
CA VAL A 177 7.37 -21.21 7.78
C VAL A 177 8.48 -21.50 8.79
N ALA A 178 8.85 -20.52 9.63
CA ALA A 178 9.93 -20.72 10.62
C ALA A 178 9.56 -21.79 11.67
N ARG A 179 8.29 -21.87 12.08
CA ARG A 179 7.84 -22.94 12.98
C ARG A 179 7.86 -24.30 12.31
N ALA A 180 7.45 -24.39 11.03
CA ALA A 180 7.52 -25.64 10.27
C ALA A 180 8.96 -26.13 10.12
N PHE A 181 9.90 -25.26 9.77
CA PHE A 181 11.34 -25.61 9.73
C PHE A 181 11.90 -26.05 11.08
N ALA A 182 11.37 -25.51 12.17
CA ALA A 182 11.73 -25.91 13.53
C ALA A 182 10.98 -27.17 14.03
N GLY A 183 10.19 -27.85 13.20
CA GLY A 183 9.36 -29.00 13.58
C GLY A 183 8.26 -28.68 14.61
N LYS A 184 7.86 -27.42 14.74
CA LYS A 184 6.87 -26.96 15.70
C LYS A 184 5.47 -26.90 15.10
N GLN A 185 4.47 -27.28 15.88
CA GLN A 185 3.07 -27.16 15.46
C GLN A 185 2.65 -25.71 15.29
N VAL A 186 1.77 -25.46 14.30
CA VAL A 186 1.10 -24.18 14.09
C VAL A 186 -0.36 -24.34 14.53
N ALA A 187 -0.80 -23.57 15.53
CA ALA A 187 -2.18 -23.53 15.96
C ALA A 187 -2.95 -22.48 15.14
N VAL A 188 -4.06 -22.89 14.57
CA VAL A 188 -4.97 -22.00 13.83
C VAL A 188 -6.34 -22.11 14.47
N PRO A 189 -7.03 -20.99 14.79
CA PRO A 189 -8.40 -21.04 15.32
C PRO A 189 -9.34 -21.76 14.34
N VAL A 190 -10.23 -22.58 14.86
CA VAL A 190 -11.20 -23.33 14.03
C VAL A 190 -12.04 -22.39 13.17
N GLN A 191 -12.38 -21.22 13.71
CA GLN A 191 -13.14 -20.19 13.01
C GLN A 191 -12.39 -19.63 11.80
N ALA A 192 -11.05 -19.66 11.78
CA ALA A 192 -10.25 -19.18 10.66
C ALA A 192 -10.22 -20.16 9.48
N ARG A 193 -10.64 -21.43 9.69
CA ARG A 193 -10.64 -22.46 8.63
C ARG A 193 -11.55 -22.09 7.45
N ASP A 194 -12.71 -21.52 7.78
CA ASP A 194 -13.78 -21.24 6.83
C ASP A 194 -13.86 -19.73 6.46
N CYS A 195 -12.90 -18.91 6.96
CA CYS A 195 -12.82 -17.50 6.60
C CYS A 195 -12.27 -17.31 5.19
N GLN A 196 -12.85 -16.37 4.46
CA GLN A 196 -12.29 -15.92 3.18
C GLN A 196 -11.02 -15.09 3.42
N ALA A 197 -10.01 -15.33 2.63
CA ALA A 197 -8.76 -14.57 2.62
C ALA A 197 -8.68 -13.64 1.41
#